data_85e5629f708714a17db5830c94cbd483
#
_entry.id   85e5629f708714a17db5830c94cbd483
#
_cell.length_a   1.000
_cell.length_b   1.000
_cell.length_c   1.000
_cell.angle_alpha   90.00
_cell.angle_beta   90.00
_cell.angle_gamma   90.00
#
_symmetry.space_group_name_H-M   'P 1'
#
loop_
_entity.id
_entity.type
_entity.pdbx_description
1 polymer ?
#
loop_
_entity_poly.entity_id
_entity_poly.type
_entity_poly.pdbx_seq_one_letter_code
_entity_poly.pdbx_strand_id
1 'polypeptide(L)'
;MGNVTRSSSEVYTSDSEKGFAINHSTPSELDAGAKFVLVSRGSWLHCGYHLTTSIVAPVLLTLPFSFTLLGWVGGVLWLTLAAVITFYSYNLLSVVLEHHAQLGRRQLRFRDMARDILGPGWAKYYVGPLQFAICFGTVIGGPLVGGKSLKFIYQLYHPEGSMKLYQFIIICGVITLLLAQLPSFHSLRHVNLISLILSILYATCVTVGSIYIGHSKDAPPRHYSVRGSDADQLFGVFNGISIIATTYASGIIPEIQATLAPPLKGKMLKGLCVCYSVIATTYFSVAISGYWAFGNESGASVLSNFIGETKLLLPKWFFFMTNIFILLQVMALTAVYLQPTNEIFEATFGDPKMGQFSMRNVVPRVVLRSLSVAAATVLAAMLPFFPDIMALFGAFGCIPLDFILPMVFYNMTFKPSKYSITFWVNTLIAGASSILVVIGGIASIRQIVLDAKTYDLFADV
;
A
#
# COMPACT_ATOMS: atom_id res chain seq x y z
N MET A 1 -60.31 27.30 -50.74
CA MET A 1 -59.46 28.47 -50.57
C MET A 1 -59.76 29.05 -49.21
N GLY A 2 -58.94 28.90 -48.29
CA GLY A 2 -59.11 29.38 -46.92
C GLY A 2 -57.95 29.02 -46.07
N ASN A 3 -57.04 29.94 -45.85
CA ASN A 3 -55.92 29.86 -44.93
C ASN A 3 -56.43 29.88 -43.49
N VAL A 4 -56.02 28.91 -42.70
CA VAL A 4 -56.20 28.90 -41.24
C VAL A 4 -54.86 29.14 -40.60
N THR A 5 -54.71 30.34 -40.05
CA THR A 5 -53.65 30.75 -39.15
C THR A 5 -53.81 30.06 -37.79
N ARG A 6 -52.81 29.35 -37.37
CA ARG A 6 -52.73 28.78 -36.01
C ARG A 6 -51.91 29.69 -35.07
N SER A 7 -52.58 30.19 -34.05
CA SER A 7 -52.03 31.01 -32.99
C SER A 7 -51.12 30.16 -32.13
N SER A 8 -49.93 30.66 -31.83
CA SER A 8 -48.98 30.14 -30.82
C SER A 8 -49.39 30.60 -29.43
N SER A 9 -49.74 29.65 -28.55
CA SER A 9 -49.84 29.89 -27.11
C SER A 9 -48.46 29.74 -26.48
N GLU A 10 -47.93 30.85 -26.01
CA GLU A 10 -46.76 30.89 -25.14
C GLU A 10 -47.15 30.31 -23.79
N VAL A 11 -46.47 29.21 -23.41
CA VAL A 11 -46.47 28.67 -22.05
C VAL A 11 -45.23 29.19 -21.35
N TYR A 12 -45.45 30.09 -20.42
CA TYR A 12 -44.43 30.48 -19.40
C TYR A 12 -44.09 29.26 -18.58
N THR A 13 -42.87 28.74 -18.68
CA THR A 13 -42.28 27.85 -17.70
C THR A 13 -41.11 28.57 -17.01
N SER A 14 -41.21 28.60 -15.69
CA SER A 14 -40.33 29.28 -14.76
C SER A 14 -38.87 28.86 -14.89
N ASP A 15 -37.99 29.85 -14.97
CA ASP A 15 -36.56 29.76 -14.71
C ASP A 15 -36.31 29.28 -13.28
N SER A 16 -35.88 28.05 -13.10
CA SER A 16 -34.98 27.63 -11.97
C SER A 16 -34.60 26.20 -12.11
N GLU A 17 -33.67 25.92 -13.01
CA GLU A 17 -32.74 24.79 -12.91
C GLU A 17 -31.55 25.01 -13.85
N LYS A 18 -30.69 25.97 -13.48
CA LYS A 18 -29.31 25.94 -13.98
C LYS A 18 -28.62 24.73 -13.37
N GLY A 19 -28.88 23.57 -13.96
CA GLY A 19 -28.08 22.38 -13.74
C GLY A 19 -26.62 22.70 -14.08
N PHE A 20 -25.78 22.70 -13.05
CA PHE A 20 -24.34 22.79 -13.18
C PHE A 20 -23.90 21.59 -14.06
N ALA A 21 -23.68 21.84 -15.34
CA ALA A 21 -23.04 20.89 -16.22
C ALA A 21 -21.62 20.69 -15.71
N ILE A 22 -21.43 19.63 -14.94
CA ILE A 22 -20.09 19.13 -14.60
C ILE A 22 -19.45 18.80 -15.93
N ASN A 23 -18.49 19.64 -16.37
CA ASN A 23 -17.62 19.31 -17.48
C ASN A 23 -16.85 18.05 -17.10
N HIS A 24 -17.43 16.89 -17.35
CA HIS A 24 -16.67 15.67 -17.46
C HIS A 24 -15.74 15.88 -18.65
N SER A 25 -14.42 15.84 -18.42
CA SER A 25 -13.47 15.65 -19.50
C SER A 25 -14.06 14.56 -20.40
N THR A 26 -14.30 14.89 -21.66
CA THR A 26 -14.87 13.91 -22.60
C THR A 26 -13.94 12.70 -22.65
N PRO A 27 -14.45 11.48 -22.85
CA PRO A 27 -13.60 10.29 -22.93
C PRO A 27 -12.46 10.39 -23.95
N SER A 28 -12.53 11.34 -24.87
CA SER A 28 -11.51 11.65 -25.88
C SER A 28 -10.35 12.52 -25.35
N GLU A 29 -10.50 13.17 -24.17
CA GLU A 29 -9.46 14.00 -23.55
C GLU A 29 -8.60 13.21 -22.55
N LEU A 30 -9.04 12.00 -22.16
CA LEU A 30 -8.30 11.13 -21.25
C LEU A 30 -7.19 10.41 -22.01
N ASP A 31 -5.99 10.37 -21.41
CA ASP A 31 -4.92 9.50 -21.90
C ASP A 31 -5.28 8.00 -21.77
N ALA A 32 -4.53 7.12 -22.44
CA ALA A 32 -4.79 5.69 -22.46
C ALA A 32 -4.75 5.05 -21.06
N GLY A 33 -3.88 5.53 -20.17
CA GLY A 33 -3.79 5.05 -18.79
C GLY A 33 -5.06 5.37 -17.99
N ALA A 34 -5.56 6.62 -18.06
CA ALA A 34 -6.80 7.00 -17.41
C ALA A 34 -8.01 6.24 -18.00
N LYS A 35 -8.06 6.09 -19.32
CA LYS A 35 -9.16 5.44 -20.02
C LYS A 35 -9.24 3.93 -19.79
N PHE A 36 -8.11 3.24 -19.75
CA PHE A 36 -8.07 1.77 -19.71
C PHE A 36 -7.85 1.20 -18.32
N VAL A 37 -7.08 1.89 -17.47
CA VAL A 37 -6.69 1.39 -16.13
C VAL A 37 -7.57 1.97 -15.03
N LEU A 38 -7.85 3.30 -15.03
CA LEU A 38 -8.59 4.01 -13.97
C LEU A 38 -10.11 4.09 -14.26
N VAL A 39 -10.76 2.98 -14.52
CA VAL A 39 -12.20 2.94 -14.86
C VAL A 39 -13.08 3.28 -13.65
N SER A 40 -13.88 4.36 -13.74
CA SER A 40 -14.70 4.93 -12.64
C SER A 40 -16.09 4.29 -12.56
N ARG A 41 -16.20 3.08 -12.00
CA ARG A 41 -17.47 2.34 -11.83
C ARG A 41 -17.66 1.77 -10.42
N GLY A 42 -16.75 2.06 -9.47
CA GLY A 42 -16.72 1.50 -8.13
C GLY A 42 -17.75 2.15 -7.19
N SER A 43 -18.33 1.34 -6.29
CA SER A 43 -19.08 1.82 -5.12
C SER A 43 -18.13 2.11 -3.95
N TRP A 44 -18.65 2.74 -2.88
CA TRP A 44 -17.89 2.99 -1.66
C TRP A 44 -17.39 1.69 -0.98
N LEU A 45 -18.14 0.58 -1.09
CA LEU A 45 -17.70 -0.73 -0.60
C LEU A 45 -16.50 -1.27 -1.40
N HIS A 46 -16.55 -1.14 -2.73
CA HIS A 46 -15.39 -1.50 -3.57
C HIS A 46 -14.16 -0.67 -3.23
N CYS A 47 -14.35 0.62 -2.91
CA CYS A 47 -13.27 1.48 -2.42
C CYS A 47 -12.70 0.95 -1.10
N GLY A 48 -13.56 0.57 -0.13
CA GLY A 48 -13.13 -0.04 1.13
C GLY A 48 -12.30 -1.31 0.91
N TYR A 49 -12.70 -2.18 -0.02
CA TYR A 49 -11.93 -3.39 -0.35
C TYR A 49 -10.57 -3.06 -0.99
N HIS A 50 -10.53 -2.11 -1.93
CA HIS A 50 -9.29 -1.64 -2.53
C HIS A 50 -8.34 -1.04 -1.51
N LEU A 51 -8.84 -0.17 -0.63
CA LEU A 51 -8.05 0.43 0.46
C LEU A 51 -7.50 -0.66 1.38
N THR A 52 -8.32 -1.62 1.77
CA THR A 52 -7.87 -2.71 2.64
C THR A 52 -6.79 -3.55 1.95
N THR A 53 -6.97 -3.91 0.68
CA THR A 53 -5.95 -4.66 -0.06
C THR A 53 -4.64 -3.88 -0.20
N SER A 54 -4.71 -2.55 -0.40
CA SER A 54 -3.51 -1.74 -0.59
C SER A 54 -2.75 -1.45 0.71
N ILE A 55 -3.44 -1.38 1.85
CA ILE A 55 -2.84 -1.02 3.13
C ILE A 55 -2.57 -2.27 3.98
N VAL A 56 -3.57 -3.17 4.15
CA VAL A 56 -3.42 -4.37 4.98
C VAL A 56 -2.66 -5.45 4.21
N ALA A 57 -1.36 -5.28 4.18
CA ALA A 57 -0.41 -6.12 3.47
C ALA A 57 0.31 -7.08 4.42
N PRO A 58 0.91 -8.18 3.94
CA PRO A 58 1.72 -9.08 4.77
C PRO A 58 2.93 -8.42 5.45
N VAL A 59 3.24 -7.16 5.13
CA VAL A 59 4.23 -6.36 5.87
C VAL A 59 3.85 -6.20 7.35
N LEU A 60 2.57 -6.34 7.73
CA LEU A 60 2.14 -6.36 9.14
C LEU A 60 2.82 -7.46 9.98
N LEU A 61 3.35 -8.51 9.33
CA LEU A 61 4.13 -9.57 10.00
C LEU A 61 5.45 -9.08 10.58
N THR A 62 5.91 -7.88 10.20
CA THR A 62 7.10 -7.22 10.77
C THR A 62 6.77 -6.37 12.00
N LEU A 63 5.49 -6.17 12.34
CA LEU A 63 5.11 -5.32 13.48
C LEU A 63 5.65 -5.81 14.83
N PRO A 64 5.65 -7.13 15.16
CA PRO A 64 6.29 -7.58 16.38
C PRO A 64 7.79 -7.26 16.43
N PHE A 65 8.50 -7.34 15.29
CA PHE A 65 9.90 -6.91 15.19
C PHE A 65 10.06 -5.41 15.44
N SER A 66 9.16 -4.55 14.92
CA SER A 66 9.23 -3.12 15.22
C SER A 66 9.11 -2.83 16.72
N PHE A 67 8.34 -3.65 17.44
CA PHE A 67 8.22 -3.53 18.90
C PHE A 67 9.50 -3.91 19.65
N THR A 68 10.35 -4.77 19.09
CA THR A 68 11.68 -5.05 19.71
C THR A 68 12.56 -3.80 19.73
N LEU A 69 12.40 -2.92 18.73
CA LEU A 69 13.15 -1.67 18.58
C LEU A 69 12.55 -0.52 19.40
N LEU A 70 11.24 -0.54 19.66
CA LEU A 70 10.49 0.54 20.31
C LEU A 70 10.10 0.23 21.75
N GLY A 71 10.13 -1.04 22.17
CA GLY A 71 9.53 -1.50 23.40
C GLY A 71 7.99 -1.42 23.38
N TRP A 72 7.35 -1.83 24.48
CA TRP A 72 5.88 -1.87 24.59
C TRP A 72 5.24 -0.48 24.42
N VAL A 73 5.71 0.48 25.19
CA VAL A 73 5.11 1.83 25.22
C VAL A 73 5.31 2.52 23.87
N GLY A 74 6.54 2.52 23.36
CA GLY A 74 6.86 3.13 22.07
C GLY A 74 6.13 2.45 20.91
N GLY A 75 6.08 1.11 20.88
CA GLY A 75 5.40 0.33 19.85
C GLY A 75 3.91 0.62 19.78
N VAL A 76 3.18 0.54 20.91
CA VAL A 76 1.73 0.83 20.95
C VAL A 76 1.45 2.29 20.63
N LEU A 77 2.25 3.23 21.17
CA LEU A 77 2.10 4.66 20.90
C LEU A 77 2.25 4.96 19.41
N TRP A 78 3.34 4.51 18.78
CA TRP A 78 3.58 4.77 17.36
C TRP A 78 2.61 4.05 16.45
N LEU A 79 2.20 2.82 16.78
CA LEU A 79 1.18 2.10 16.02
C LEU A 79 -0.15 2.87 16.02
N THR A 80 -0.55 3.41 17.18
CA THR A 80 -1.77 4.23 17.32
C THR A 80 -1.62 5.57 16.59
N LEU A 81 -0.49 6.24 16.76
CA LEU A 81 -0.24 7.56 16.18
C LEU A 81 -0.22 7.48 14.62
N ALA A 82 0.43 6.45 14.08
CA ALA A 82 0.46 6.21 12.64
C ALA A 82 -0.96 5.94 12.10
N ALA A 83 -1.79 5.16 12.81
CA ALA A 83 -3.19 4.94 12.42
C ALA A 83 -3.98 6.25 12.35
N VAL A 84 -3.89 7.08 13.38
CA VAL A 84 -4.63 8.35 13.45
C VAL A 84 -4.14 9.33 12.38
N ILE A 85 -2.83 9.48 12.23
CA ILE A 85 -2.25 10.42 11.26
C ILE A 85 -2.58 9.98 9.83
N THR A 86 -2.45 8.70 9.48
CA THR A 86 -2.71 8.23 8.12
C THR A 86 -4.21 8.23 7.79
N PHE A 87 -5.10 7.91 8.73
CA PHE A 87 -6.54 8.10 8.54
C PHE A 87 -6.88 9.56 8.24
N TYR A 88 -6.31 10.49 9.02
CA TYR A 88 -6.48 11.92 8.81
C TYR A 88 -5.91 12.37 7.46
N SER A 89 -4.70 11.95 7.11
CA SER A 89 -4.03 12.21 5.84
C SER A 89 -4.87 11.81 4.63
N TYR A 90 -5.37 10.58 4.64
CA TYR A 90 -6.15 10.05 3.52
C TYR A 90 -7.52 10.71 3.41
N ASN A 91 -8.09 11.13 4.55
CA ASN A 91 -9.30 11.95 4.52
C ASN A 91 -9.03 13.34 3.93
N LEU A 92 -7.89 13.98 4.26
CA LEU A 92 -7.50 15.26 3.65
C LEU A 92 -7.29 15.12 2.14
N LEU A 93 -6.59 14.07 1.68
CA LEU A 93 -6.45 13.79 0.24
C LEU A 93 -7.82 13.66 -0.44
N SER A 94 -8.74 12.93 0.18
CA SER A 94 -10.10 12.77 -0.35
C SER A 94 -10.81 14.11 -0.49
N VAL A 95 -10.76 14.95 0.53
CA VAL A 95 -11.40 16.29 0.51
C VAL A 95 -10.79 17.18 -0.57
N VAL A 96 -9.46 17.16 -0.74
CA VAL A 96 -8.78 17.92 -1.82
C VAL A 96 -9.23 17.43 -3.19
N LEU A 97 -9.27 16.11 -3.41
CA LEU A 97 -9.70 15.52 -4.68
C LEU A 97 -11.17 15.82 -4.99
N GLU A 98 -12.06 15.75 -3.97
CA GLU A 98 -13.47 16.11 -4.11
C GLU A 98 -13.65 17.59 -4.47
N HIS A 99 -12.88 18.49 -3.84
CA HIS A 99 -12.91 19.92 -4.13
C HIS A 99 -12.49 20.21 -5.58
N HIS A 100 -11.36 19.66 -6.03
CA HIS A 100 -10.91 19.84 -7.41
C HIS A 100 -11.88 19.24 -8.44
N ALA A 101 -12.52 18.11 -8.11
CA ALA A 101 -13.56 17.52 -8.96
C ALA A 101 -14.80 18.42 -9.10
N GLN A 102 -15.21 19.10 -8.00
CA GLN A 102 -16.31 20.08 -8.02
C GLN A 102 -15.97 21.32 -8.87
N LEU A 103 -14.68 21.69 -8.95
CA LEU A 103 -14.20 22.77 -9.82
C LEU A 103 -14.03 22.34 -11.29
N GLY A 104 -14.48 21.13 -11.66
CA GLY A 104 -14.35 20.59 -13.02
C GLY A 104 -12.94 20.03 -13.34
N ARG A 105 -12.03 19.99 -12.38
CA ARG A 105 -10.66 19.48 -12.56
C ARG A 105 -10.50 18.16 -11.82
N ARG A 106 -11.00 17.08 -12.38
CA ARG A 106 -10.89 15.77 -11.75
C ARG A 106 -9.45 15.22 -11.83
N GLN A 107 -8.74 15.24 -10.71
CA GLN A 107 -7.41 14.66 -10.58
C GLN A 107 -7.55 13.14 -10.34
N LEU A 108 -6.83 12.34 -11.10
CA LEU A 108 -6.95 10.88 -11.08
C LEU A 108 -5.76 10.19 -10.41
N ARG A 109 -4.64 10.91 -10.25
CA ARG A 109 -3.35 10.35 -9.84
C ARG A 109 -2.66 11.27 -8.85
N PHE A 110 -1.79 10.73 -8.03
CA PHE A 110 -0.94 11.51 -7.12
C PHE A 110 -0.13 12.58 -7.88
N ARG A 111 0.44 12.22 -9.03
CA ARG A 111 1.21 13.13 -9.87
C ARG A 111 0.37 14.27 -10.46
N ASP A 112 -0.93 14.04 -10.71
CA ASP A 112 -1.85 15.08 -11.19
C ASP A 112 -2.12 16.10 -10.09
N MET A 113 -2.37 15.65 -8.85
CA MET A 113 -2.49 16.53 -7.69
C MET A 113 -1.23 17.38 -7.50
N ALA A 114 -0.05 16.75 -7.53
CA ALA A 114 1.21 17.44 -7.35
C ALA A 114 1.44 18.50 -8.45
N ARG A 115 1.11 18.18 -9.71
CA ARG A 115 1.24 19.11 -10.82
C ARG A 115 0.36 20.34 -10.65
N ASP A 116 -0.89 20.14 -10.25
CA ASP A 116 -1.87 21.21 -10.16
C ASP A 116 -1.68 22.07 -8.89
N ILE A 117 -1.20 21.50 -7.80
CA ILE A 117 -1.05 22.17 -6.49
C ILE A 117 0.36 22.73 -6.29
N LEU A 118 1.40 21.94 -6.58
CA LEU A 118 2.81 22.30 -6.34
C LEU A 118 3.52 22.80 -7.61
N GLY A 119 2.98 22.44 -8.78
CA GLY A 119 3.55 22.77 -10.08
C GLY A 119 4.22 21.58 -10.78
N PRO A 120 4.49 21.69 -12.10
CA PRO A 120 4.95 20.59 -12.93
C PRO A 120 6.31 20.02 -12.54
N GLY A 121 7.21 20.85 -12.00
CA GLY A 121 8.53 20.41 -11.54
C GLY A 121 8.43 19.40 -10.37
N TRP A 122 7.62 19.71 -9.38
CA TRP A 122 7.40 18.81 -8.23
C TRP A 122 6.76 17.49 -8.65
N ALA A 123 5.78 17.53 -9.54
CA ALA A 123 5.15 16.33 -10.06
C ALA A 123 6.13 15.41 -10.79
N LYS A 124 7.00 16.01 -11.64
CA LYS A 124 7.92 15.26 -12.52
C LYS A 124 9.15 14.72 -11.77
N TYR A 125 9.75 15.52 -10.88
CA TYR A 125 11.07 15.22 -10.32
C TYR A 125 11.02 14.72 -8.87
N TYR A 126 9.88 14.83 -8.19
CA TYR A 126 9.76 14.39 -6.81
C TYR A 126 8.60 13.41 -6.60
N VAL A 127 7.35 13.85 -6.76
CA VAL A 127 6.17 13.03 -6.39
C VAL A 127 6.00 11.82 -7.31
N GLY A 128 6.18 11.99 -8.62
CA GLY A 128 6.09 10.89 -9.58
C GLY A 128 7.13 9.78 -9.35
N PRO A 129 8.44 10.10 -9.30
CA PRO A 129 9.48 9.13 -8.97
C PRO A 129 9.29 8.48 -7.60
N LEU A 130 8.88 9.25 -6.58
CA LEU A 130 8.61 8.76 -5.24
C LEU A 130 7.49 7.73 -5.22
N GLN A 131 6.35 8.07 -5.83
CA GLN A 131 5.21 7.15 -5.96
C GLN A 131 5.58 5.89 -6.75
N PHE A 132 6.30 6.05 -7.85
CA PHE A 132 6.78 4.92 -8.64
C PHE A 132 7.67 3.99 -7.80
N ALA A 133 8.62 4.54 -7.04
CA ALA A 133 9.51 3.78 -6.18
C ALA A 133 8.73 2.96 -5.14
N ILE A 134 7.70 3.54 -4.48
CA ILE A 134 6.85 2.83 -3.52
C ILE A 134 6.06 1.72 -4.21
N CYS A 135 5.39 2.02 -5.32
CA CYS A 135 4.60 1.02 -6.03
C CYS A 135 5.47 -0.13 -6.55
N PHE A 136 6.60 0.19 -7.17
CA PHE A 136 7.52 -0.80 -7.70
C PHE A 136 8.23 -1.59 -6.60
N GLY A 137 8.58 -0.94 -5.47
CA GLY A 137 9.11 -1.59 -4.28
C GLY A 137 8.13 -2.62 -3.69
N THR A 138 6.84 -2.30 -3.67
CA THR A 138 5.78 -3.25 -3.26
C THR A 138 5.68 -4.42 -4.24
N VAL A 139 5.84 -4.16 -5.54
CA VAL A 139 5.87 -5.23 -6.57
C VAL A 139 7.10 -6.13 -6.41
N ILE A 140 8.25 -5.62 -5.96
CA ILE A 140 9.43 -6.42 -5.59
C ILE A 140 9.14 -7.26 -4.33
N GLY A 141 8.52 -6.65 -3.32
CA GLY A 141 8.17 -7.31 -2.06
C GLY A 141 7.20 -8.50 -2.24
N GLY A 142 6.34 -8.45 -3.25
CA GLY A 142 5.36 -9.50 -3.54
C GLY A 142 5.98 -10.88 -3.77
N PRO A 143 6.79 -11.08 -4.80
CA PRO A 143 7.50 -12.34 -5.04
C PRO A 143 8.41 -12.76 -3.89
N LEU A 144 9.02 -11.82 -3.16
CA LEU A 144 9.87 -12.12 -2.01
C LEU A 144 9.07 -12.76 -0.86
N VAL A 145 7.98 -12.12 -0.42
CA VAL A 145 7.13 -12.64 0.66
C VAL A 145 6.41 -13.90 0.25
N GLY A 146 5.91 -13.95 -1.01
CA GLY A 146 5.29 -15.15 -1.58
C GLY A 146 6.28 -16.32 -1.67
N GLY A 147 7.52 -16.06 -2.09
CA GLY A 147 8.60 -17.04 -2.16
C GLY A 147 8.96 -17.60 -0.78
N LYS A 148 9.03 -16.74 0.26
CA LYS A 148 9.22 -17.17 1.65
C LYS A 148 8.08 -18.08 2.13
N SER A 149 6.83 -17.71 1.84
CA SER A 149 5.68 -18.56 2.19
C SER A 149 5.70 -19.92 1.48
N LEU A 150 6.06 -19.96 0.19
CA LEU A 150 6.23 -21.22 -0.54
C LEU A 150 7.38 -22.05 0.01
N LYS A 151 8.52 -21.43 0.36
CA LYS A 151 9.65 -22.11 0.99
C LYS A 151 9.24 -22.75 2.30
N PHE A 152 8.50 -22.03 3.17
CA PHE A 152 7.99 -22.58 4.43
C PHE A 152 7.05 -23.77 4.20
N ILE A 153 6.15 -23.69 3.19
CA ILE A 153 5.30 -24.82 2.82
C ILE A 153 6.12 -26.01 2.34
N TYR A 154 7.12 -25.79 1.50
CA TYR A 154 8.00 -26.84 1.01
C TYR A 154 8.74 -27.54 2.13
N GLN A 155 9.32 -26.80 3.06
CA GLN A 155 10.05 -27.32 4.21
C GLN A 155 9.19 -28.16 5.18
N LEU A 156 7.86 -27.93 5.23
CA LEU A 156 6.95 -28.77 6.01
C LEU A 156 6.91 -30.23 5.55
N TYR A 157 7.09 -30.45 4.26
CA TYR A 157 6.99 -31.78 3.65
C TYR A 157 8.36 -32.34 3.25
N HIS A 158 9.32 -31.46 3.05
CA HIS A 158 10.70 -31.78 2.63
C HIS A 158 11.71 -31.03 3.52
N PRO A 159 11.92 -31.46 4.79
CA PRO A 159 12.83 -30.77 5.72
C PRO A 159 14.29 -30.75 5.21
N GLU A 160 14.72 -31.80 4.52
CA GLU A 160 16.06 -31.94 3.90
C GLU A 160 16.10 -31.43 2.45
N GLY A 161 15.06 -30.70 2.03
CA GLY A 161 14.93 -30.24 0.65
C GLY A 161 15.99 -29.21 0.27
N SER A 162 16.58 -29.35 -0.92
CA SER A 162 17.69 -28.52 -1.41
C SER A 162 17.28 -27.24 -2.15
N MET A 163 15.96 -26.99 -2.30
CA MET A 163 15.47 -25.80 -3.02
C MET A 163 15.75 -24.52 -2.23
N LYS A 164 16.40 -23.56 -2.88
CA LYS A 164 16.77 -22.25 -2.33
C LYS A 164 15.66 -21.23 -2.50
N LEU A 165 15.66 -20.19 -1.66
CA LEU A 165 14.62 -19.14 -1.65
C LEU A 165 14.41 -18.49 -3.02
N TYR A 166 15.47 -18.19 -3.77
CA TYR A 166 15.35 -17.56 -5.09
C TYR A 166 14.51 -18.38 -6.09
N GLN A 167 14.51 -19.73 -5.99
CA GLN A 167 13.70 -20.59 -6.86
C GLN A 167 12.20 -20.40 -6.59
N PHE A 168 11.81 -20.28 -5.33
CA PHE A 168 10.43 -19.99 -4.94
C PHE A 168 10.01 -18.55 -5.32
N ILE A 169 10.95 -17.60 -5.25
CA ILE A 169 10.73 -16.22 -5.71
C ILE A 169 10.45 -16.20 -7.22
N ILE A 170 11.19 -16.97 -8.02
CA ILE A 170 10.95 -17.10 -9.46
C ILE A 170 9.56 -17.70 -9.73
N ILE A 171 9.15 -18.74 -9.00
CA ILE A 171 7.82 -19.34 -9.14
C ILE A 171 6.74 -18.27 -8.89
N CYS A 172 6.86 -17.50 -7.79
CA CYS A 172 5.94 -16.39 -7.50
C CYS A 172 5.99 -15.30 -8.57
N GLY A 173 7.17 -15.01 -9.11
CA GLY A 173 7.36 -14.07 -10.22
C GLY A 173 6.60 -14.48 -11.48
N VAL A 174 6.60 -15.76 -11.83
CA VAL A 174 5.83 -16.30 -12.96
C VAL A 174 4.33 -16.14 -12.73
N ILE A 175 3.83 -16.42 -11.52
CA ILE A 175 2.43 -16.20 -11.17
C ILE A 175 2.10 -14.70 -11.28
N THR A 176 2.95 -13.84 -10.75
CA THR A 176 2.81 -12.38 -10.83
C THR A 176 2.78 -11.89 -12.27
N LEU A 177 3.57 -12.49 -13.17
CA LEU A 177 3.60 -12.17 -14.59
C LEU A 177 2.23 -12.39 -15.24
N LEU A 178 1.54 -13.46 -14.89
CA LEU A 178 0.18 -13.74 -15.39
C LEU A 178 -0.82 -12.71 -14.83
N LEU A 179 -0.73 -12.41 -13.55
CA LEU A 179 -1.59 -11.41 -12.90
C LEU A 179 -1.35 -9.98 -13.42
N ALA A 180 -0.14 -9.66 -13.84
CA ALA A 180 0.21 -8.37 -14.44
C ALA A 180 -0.58 -8.04 -15.69
N GLN A 181 -1.09 -9.05 -16.41
CA GLN A 181 -1.86 -8.85 -17.63
C GLN A 181 -3.32 -8.43 -17.36
N LEU A 182 -3.79 -8.42 -16.11
CA LEU A 182 -5.13 -7.94 -15.78
C LEU A 182 -5.30 -6.47 -16.21
N PRO A 183 -6.40 -6.13 -16.92
CA PRO A 183 -6.46 -4.89 -17.69
C PRO A 183 -6.66 -3.63 -16.85
N SER A 184 -7.34 -3.69 -15.69
CA SER A 184 -7.74 -2.48 -14.94
C SER A 184 -7.98 -2.74 -13.46
N PHE A 185 -7.98 -1.66 -12.66
CA PHE A 185 -8.40 -1.69 -11.24
C PHE A 185 -9.82 -2.26 -11.06
N HIS A 186 -10.73 -1.96 -11.98
CA HIS A 186 -12.11 -2.43 -11.87
C HIS A 186 -12.22 -3.96 -12.00
N SER A 187 -11.37 -4.60 -12.77
CA SER A 187 -11.32 -6.06 -12.89
C SER A 187 -10.86 -6.74 -11.60
N LEU A 188 -10.16 -6.01 -10.72
CA LEU A 188 -9.66 -6.51 -9.44
C LEU A 188 -10.70 -6.46 -8.30
N ARG A 189 -11.93 -5.98 -8.52
CA ARG A 189 -12.94 -5.80 -7.45
C ARG A 189 -13.22 -7.07 -6.63
N HIS A 190 -13.32 -8.23 -7.28
CA HIS A 190 -13.55 -9.51 -6.62
C HIS A 190 -12.26 -10.02 -5.94
N VAL A 191 -11.11 -9.81 -6.57
CA VAL A 191 -9.80 -10.10 -6.01
C VAL A 191 -9.60 -9.32 -4.71
N ASN A 192 -9.99 -8.03 -4.69
CA ASN A 192 -9.88 -7.19 -3.49
C ASN A 192 -10.83 -7.62 -2.36
N LEU A 193 -12.04 -8.12 -2.68
CA LEU A 193 -12.93 -8.68 -1.67
C LEU A 193 -12.32 -9.95 -1.05
N ILE A 194 -11.81 -10.86 -1.88
CA ILE A 194 -11.11 -12.05 -1.42
C ILE A 194 -9.88 -11.67 -0.60
N SER A 195 -9.11 -10.69 -1.05
CA SER A 195 -7.95 -10.16 -0.37
C SER A 195 -8.27 -9.62 1.04
N LEU A 196 -9.38 -8.89 1.19
CA LEU A 196 -9.85 -8.42 2.50
C LEU A 196 -10.14 -9.61 3.45
N ILE A 197 -10.82 -10.64 2.96
CA ILE A 197 -11.11 -11.84 3.76
C ILE A 197 -9.80 -12.54 4.14
N LEU A 198 -8.88 -12.72 3.19
CA LEU A 198 -7.58 -13.34 3.43
C LEU A 198 -6.74 -12.54 4.44
N SER A 199 -6.81 -11.20 4.41
CA SER A 199 -6.11 -10.34 5.37
C SER A 199 -6.56 -10.61 6.80
N ILE A 200 -7.86 -10.74 7.01
CA ILE A 200 -8.42 -11.07 8.33
C ILE A 200 -8.02 -12.50 8.74
N LEU A 201 -8.12 -13.46 7.81
CA LEU A 201 -7.82 -14.87 8.09
C LEU A 201 -6.36 -15.06 8.50
N TYR A 202 -5.39 -14.58 7.70
CA TYR A 202 -3.98 -14.80 8.07
C TYR A 202 -3.58 -14.01 9.33
N ALA A 203 -4.10 -12.79 9.52
CA ALA A 203 -3.85 -12.04 10.74
C ALA A 203 -4.41 -12.76 11.99
N THR A 204 -5.59 -13.35 11.86
CA THR A 204 -6.19 -14.20 12.91
C THR A 204 -5.33 -15.44 13.17
N CYS A 205 -4.90 -16.14 12.12
CA CYS A 205 -3.99 -17.30 12.26
C CYS A 205 -2.69 -16.92 12.96
N VAL A 206 -2.07 -15.81 12.56
CA VAL A 206 -0.82 -15.34 13.19
C VAL A 206 -1.05 -14.98 14.66
N THR A 207 -2.14 -14.28 14.96
CA THR A 207 -2.50 -13.91 16.35
C THR A 207 -2.74 -15.16 17.21
N VAL A 208 -3.56 -16.09 16.74
CA VAL A 208 -3.86 -17.34 17.45
C VAL A 208 -2.62 -18.20 17.58
N GLY A 209 -1.80 -18.31 16.53
CA GLY A 209 -0.53 -19.03 16.56
C GLY A 209 0.45 -18.46 17.58
N SER A 210 0.59 -17.14 17.63
CA SER A 210 1.43 -16.45 18.63
C SER A 210 0.93 -16.71 20.05
N ILE A 211 -0.37 -16.60 20.30
CA ILE A 211 -0.96 -16.85 21.61
C ILE A 211 -0.78 -18.33 22.00
N TYR A 212 -1.00 -19.26 21.09
CA TYR A 212 -0.81 -20.69 21.34
C TYR A 212 0.64 -21.01 21.74
N ILE A 213 1.62 -20.53 20.97
CA ILE A 213 3.05 -20.71 21.26
C ILE A 213 3.39 -20.06 22.59
N GLY A 214 2.91 -18.84 22.82
CA GLY A 214 3.18 -18.10 24.03
C GLY A 214 2.67 -18.77 25.32
N HIS A 215 1.65 -19.63 25.26
CA HIS A 215 1.17 -20.43 26.39
C HIS A 215 1.76 -21.86 26.43
N SER A 216 2.50 -22.26 25.41
CA SER A 216 3.08 -23.60 25.34
C SER A 216 4.26 -23.77 26.30
N LYS A 217 4.58 -25.03 26.63
CA LYS A 217 5.80 -25.38 27.42
C LYS A 217 7.08 -25.11 26.63
N ASP A 218 6.99 -25.08 25.31
CA ASP A 218 8.09 -24.81 24.38
C ASP A 218 8.21 -23.31 24.04
N ALA A 219 7.54 -22.42 24.80
CA ALA A 219 7.62 -20.98 24.59
C ALA A 219 9.06 -20.48 24.77
N PRO A 220 9.60 -19.67 23.85
CA PRO A 220 10.93 -19.09 24.02
C PRO A 220 10.99 -18.17 25.25
N PRO A 221 12.16 -17.97 25.84
CA PRO A 221 12.36 -17.04 26.95
C PRO A 221 12.00 -15.62 26.46
N ARG A 222 11.25 -14.86 27.27
CA ARG A 222 10.73 -13.54 26.91
C ARG A 222 11.50 -12.46 27.62
N HIS A 223 12.14 -11.60 26.85
CA HIS A 223 12.77 -10.37 27.33
C HIS A 223 12.17 -9.19 26.54
N TYR A 224 11.85 -8.11 27.23
CA TYR A 224 11.22 -6.92 26.64
C TYR A 224 12.09 -5.66 26.78
N SER A 225 13.31 -5.79 27.29
CA SER A 225 14.26 -4.67 27.37
C SER A 225 14.84 -4.38 25.98
N VAL A 226 14.86 -3.12 25.57
CA VAL A 226 15.50 -2.71 24.32
C VAL A 226 16.99 -3.04 24.39
N ARG A 227 17.52 -3.74 23.39
CA ARG A 227 18.91 -4.22 23.32
C ARG A 227 19.82 -3.24 22.59
N GLY A 228 21.12 -3.34 22.83
CA GLY A 228 22.17 -2.59 22.14
C GLY A 228 22.74 -1.41 22.93
N SER A 229 23.76 -0.76 22.39
CA SER A 229 24.30 0.48 22.92
C SER A 229 23.30 1.63 22.79
N ASP A 230 23.50 2.73 23.51
CA ASP A 230 22.62 3.91 23.43
C ASP A 230 22.41 4.40 21.98
N ALA A 231 23.47 4.34 21.18
CA ALA A 231 23.38 4.70 19.75
C ALA A 231 22.54 3.70 18.95
N ASP A 232 22.69 2.38 19.19
CA ASP A 232 21.90 1.35 18.52
C ASP A 232 20.43 1.43 18.91
N GLN A 233 20.13 1.72 20.18
CA GLN A 233 18.77 1.94 20.65
C GLN A 233 18.15 3.17 19.98
N LEU A 234 18.87 4.30 19.93
CA LEU A 234 18.37 5.53 19.30
C LEU A 234 18.04 5.32 17.82
N PHE A 235 18.97 4.75 17.04
CA PHE A 235 18.75 4.48 15.62
C PHE A 235 17.71 3.38 15.41
N GLY A 236 17.67 2.38 16.29
CA GLY A 236 16.65 1.33 16.29
C GLY A 236 15.24 1.90 16.42
N VAL A 237 15.01 2.86 17.32
CA VAL A 237 13.71 3.54 17.47
C VAL A 237 13.25 4.16 16.15
N PHE A 238 14.13 4.88 15.44
CA PHE A 238 13.76 5.50 14.15
C PHE A 238 13.53 4.45 13.04
N ASN A 239 14.26 3.34 13.04
CA ASN A 239 13.98 2.22 12.15
C ASN A 239 12.62 1.59 12.46
N GLY A 240 12.29 1.35 13.72
CA GLY A 240 10.99 0.84 14.14
C GLY A 240 9.83 1.76 13.72
N ILE A 241 9.99 3.08 13.87
CA ILE A 241 9.04 4.09 13.40
C ILE A 241 8.86 3.99 11.88
N SER A 242 9.96 3.90 11.13
CA SER A 242 9.93 3.81 9.67
C SER A 242 9.26 2.53 9.18
N ILE A 243 9.49 1.38 9.84
CA ILE A 243 8.82 0.12 9.54
C ILE A 243 7.30 0.24 9.80
N ILE A 244 6.90 0.81 10.95
CA ILE A 244 5.48 1.05 11.24
C ILE A 244 4.86 1.98 10.18
N ALA A 245 5.53 3.07 9.79
CA ALA A 245 5.04 3.96 8.75
C ALA A 245 4.81 3.22 7.42
N THR A 246 5.69 2.29 7.04
CA THR A 246 5.54 1.46 5.84
C THR A 246 4.29 0.58 5.91
N THR A 247 3.91 0.07 7.09
CA THR A 247 2.73 -0.80 7.21
C THR A 247 1.41 -0.05 6.96
N TYR A 248 1.36 1.26 7.19
CA TYR A 248 0.18 2.09 6.97
C TYR A 248 0.16 2.78 5.60
N ALA A 249 1.27 2.76 4.89
CA ALA A 249 1.40 3.46 3.62
C ALA A 249 0.59 2.80 2.51
N SER A 250 0.02 3.63 1.63
CA SER A 250 -0.68 3.14 0.43
C SER A 250 -0.04 3.64 -0.86
N GLY A 251 0.38 4.89 -0.95
CA GLY A 251 0.97 5.47 -2.16
C GLY A 251 0.05 5.56 -3.39
N ILE A 252 -1.20 5.04 -3.31
CA ILE A 252 -2.15 4.95 -4.44
C ILE A 252 -3.56 5.42 -4.08
N ILE A 253 -3.70 6.25 -3.05
CA ILE A 253 -5.00 6.74 -2.57
C ILE A 253 -5.78 7.52 -3.63
N PRO A 254 -5.18 8.47 -4.39
CA PRO A 254 -5.87 9.17 -5.45
C PRO A 254 -6.34 8.24 -6.57
N GLU A 255 -5.53 7.26 -6.95
CA GLU A 255 -5.85 6.25 -7.97
C GLU A 255 -7.03 5.36 -7.53
N ILE A 256 -7.08 4.98 -6.25
CA ILE A 256 -8.23 4.25 -5.69
C ILE A 256 -9.48 5.14 -5.72
N GLN A 257 -9.40 6.40 -5.31
CA GLN A 257 -10.52 7.34 -5.37
C GLN A 257 -10.98 7.60 -6.82
N ALA A 258 -10.06 7.59 -7.78
CA ALA A 258 -10.38 7.73 -9.20
C ALA A 258 -11.30 6.61 -9.73
N THR A 259 -11.27 5.42 -9.13
CA THR A 259 -12.15 4.30 -9.52
C THR A 259 -13.60 4.45 -9.04
N LEU A 260 -13.90 5.40 -8.14
CA LEU A 260 -15.25 5.65 -7.63
C LEU A 260 -16.14 6.29 -8.69
N ALA A 261 -17.37 5.77 -8.80
CA ALA A 261 -18.41 6.36 -9.61
C ALA A 261 -18.92 7.67 -8.97
N PRO A 262 -19.18 8.74 -9.76
CA PRO A 262 -19.84 9.95 -9.24
C PRO A 262 -21.22 9.66 -8.64
N PRO A 263 -21.73 10.47 -7.70
CA PRO A 263 -21.05 11.55 -6.98
C PRO A 263 -20.01 11.03 -6.00
N LEU A 264 -18.86 11.73 -5.85
CA LEU A 264 -17.73 11.26 -5.02
C LEU A 264 -17.89 11.56 -3.53
N LYS A 265 -18.66 12.61 -3.20
CA LYS A 265 -18.77 13.17 -1.84
C LYS A 265 -19.01 12.10 -0.76
N GLY A 266 -18.10 12.01 0.18
CA GLY A 266 -18.17 11.14 1.36
C GLY A 266 -18.03 9.63 1.09
N LYS A 267 -17.90 9.18 -0.16
CA LYS A 267 -17.73 7.75 -0.47
C LYS A 267 -16.38 7.23 -0.01
N MET A 268 -15.34 8.04 -0.17
CA MET A 268 -13.98 7.68 0.26
C MET A 268 -13.90 7.55 1.79
N LEU A 269 -14.49 8.49 2.53
CA LEU A 269 -14.51 8.43 4.00
C LEU A 269 -15.18 7.13 4.51
N LYS A 270 -16.29 6.70 3.90
CA LYS A 270 -16.93 5.42 4.24
C LYS A 270 -16.01 4.24 3.97
N GLY A 271 -15.31 4.24 2.84
CA GLY A 271 -14.29 3.24 2.50
C GLY A 271 -13.13 3.21 3.50
N LEU A 272 -12.63 4.38 3.89
CA LEU A 272 -11.58 4.52 4.93
C LEU A 272 -12.04 3.96 6.28
N CYS A 273 -13.27 4.22 6.72
CA CYS A 273 -13.80 3.67 7.96
C CYS A 273 -13.79 2.14 7.95
N VAL A 274 -14.21 1.50 6.85
CA VAL A 274 -14.13 0.04 6.71
C VAL A 274 -12.69 -0.45 6.78
N CYS A 275 -11.80 0.16 6.01
CA CYS A 275 -10.39 -0.21 5.97
C CYS A 275 -9.72 -0.09 7.35
N TYR A 276 -9.91 1.05 8.04
CA TYR A 276 -9.29 1.27 9.35
C TYR A 276 -9.89 0.43 10.48
N SER A 277 -11.13 -0.04 10.34
CA SER A 277 -11.68 -1.07 11.24
C SER A 277 -10.91 -2.39 11.10
N VAL A 278 -10.57 -2.79 9.87
CA VAL A 278 -9.74 -3.99 9.63
C VAL A 278 -8.30 -3.76 10.12
N ILE A 279 -7.71 -2.58 9.86
CA ILE A 279 -6.38 -2.21 10.36
C ILE A 279 -6.33 -2.31 11.89
N ALA A 280 -7.26 -1.67 12.60
CA ALA A 280 -7.28 -1.70 14.06
C ALA A 280 -7.35 -3.13 14.60
N THR A 281 -8.16 -3.99 13.96
CA THR A 281 -8.28 -5.39 14.39
C THR A 281 -7.01 -6.19 14.07
N THR A 282 -6.47 -6.07 12.87
CA THR A 282 -5.37 -6.95 12.41
C THR A 282 -4.00 -6.49 12.90
N TYR A 283 -3.70 -5.19 12.83
CA TYR A 283 -2.36 -4.69 13.19
C TYR A 283 -2.10 -4.78 14.68
N PHE A 284 -3.06 -4.33 15.50
CA PHE A 284 -2.90 -4.40 16.95
C PHE A 284 -2.88 -5.84 17.46
N SER A 285 -3.73 -6.71 16.93
CA SER A 285 -3.73 -8.12 17.35
C SER A 285 -2.41 -8.81 17.02
N VAL A 286 -1.88 -8.63 15.81
CA VAL A 286 -0.62 -9.27 15.40
C VAL A 286 0.58 -8.67 16.13
N ALA A 287 0.66 -7.33 16.22
CA ALA A 287 1.77 -6.66 16.91
C ALA A 287 1.87 -7.06 18.39
N ILE A 288 0.74 -6.95 19.09
CA ILE A 288 0.67 -7.22 20.53
C ILE A 288 0.88 -8.69 20.83
N SER A 289 0.17 -9.59 20.13
CA SER A 289 0.31 -11.04 20.39
C SER A 289 1.69 -11.58 20.01
N GLY A 290 2.24 -11.10 18.89
CA GLY A 290 3.58 -11.53 18.44
C GLY A 290 4.67 -11.05 19.38
N TYR A 291 4.68 -9.76 19.74
CA TYR A 291 5.67 -9.24 20.68
C TYR A 291 5.49 -9.82 22.10
N TRP A 292 4.24 -10.05 22.52
CA TRP A 292 3.98 -10.75 23.79
C TRP A 292 4.49 -12.18 23.79
N ALA A 293 4.38 -12.91 22.68
CA ALA A 293 4.80 -14.31 22.61
C ALA A 293 6.33 -14.47 22.52
N PHE A 294 7.00 -13.59 21.78
CA PHE A 294 8.42 -13.76 21.42
C PHE A 294 9.35 -12.70 22.03
N GLY A 295 8.81 -11.60 22.55
CA GLY A 295 9.63 -10.50 23.10
C GLY A 295 10.69 -10.02 22.10
N ASN A 296 11.91 -9.82 22.60
CA ASN A 296 13.04 -9.35 21.80
C ASN A 296 13.59 -10.40 20.81
N GLU A 297 13.11 -11.63 20.86
CA GLU A 297 13.43 -12.68 19.89
C GLU A 297 12.45 -12.67 18.70
N SER A 298 11.56 -11.67 18.61
CA SER A 298 10.69 -11.50 17.42
C SER A 298 11.56 -11.27 16.20
N GLY A 299 11.50 -12.20 15.24
CA GLY A 299 12.26 -12.14 14.00
C GLY A 299 11.69 -11.10 13.04
N ALA A 300 12.40 -10.87 11.95
CA ALA A 300 12.02 -9.98 10.84
C ALA A 300 10.60 -10.22 10.30
N SER A 301 10.12 -11.44 10.42
CA SER A 301 8.73 -11.84 10.21
C SER A 301 8.34 -12.78 11.33
N VAL A 302 7.21 -12.54 11.97
CA VAL A 302 6.71 -13.41 13.05
C VAL A 302 6.53 -14.87 12.62
N LEU A 303 6.39 -15.15 11.32
CA LEU A 303 6.31 -16.52 10.81
C LEU A 303 7.59 -17.33 11.04
N SER A 304 8.76 -16.70 11.01
CA SER A 304 10.02 -17.38 11.30
C SER A 304 10.07 -17.85 12.76
N ASN A 305 9.43 -17.14 13.67
CA ASN A 305 9.33 -17.53 15.07
C ASN A 305 8.40 -18.74 15.30
N PHE A 306 7.56 -19.09 14.34
CA PHE A 306 6.72 -20.30 14.44
C PHE A 306 7.52 -21.59 14.20
N ILE A 307 8.73 -21.44 13.62
CA ILE A 307 9.69 -22.52 13.42
C ILE A 307 10.71 -22.40 14.54
N GLY A 308 10.68 -23.30 15.49
CA GLY A 308 11.72 -23.38 16.53
C GLY A 308 13.03 -23.98 15.97
N GLU A 309 14.09 -23.96 16.76
CA GLU A 309 15.41 -24.44 16.34
C GLU A 309 15.41 -25.88 15.80
N THR A 310 14.58 -26.75 16.38
CA THR A 310 14.55 -28.19 16.05
C THR A 310 13.21 -28.69 15.53
N LYS A 311 12.12 -27.95 15.77
CA LYS A 311 10.76 -28.38 15.40
C LYS A 311 9.83 -27.22 15.15
N LEU A 312 8.80 -27.45 14.33
CA LEU A 312 7.68 -26.53 14.18
C LEU A 312 6.90 -26.44 15.50
N LEU A 313 6.63 -25.21 15.98
CA LEU A 313 5.92 -24.95 17.24
C LEU A 313 4.40 -25.02 17.09
N LEU A 314 3.89 -25.10 15.86
CA LEU A 314 2.48 -25.16 15.52
C LEU A 314 2.11 -26.50 14.83
N PRO A 315 0.83 -26.92 14.83
CA PRO A 315 0.39 -28.01 13.99
C PRO A 315 0.67 -27.75 12.50
N LYS A 316 1.20 -28.75 11.79
CA LYS A 316 1.59 -28.61 10.36
C LYS A 316 0.48 -28.05 9.49
N TRP A 317 -0.75 -28.51 9.64
CA TRP A 317 -1.90 -28.04 8.84
C TRP A 317 -2.21 -26.55 9.09
N PHE A 318 -2.04 -26.08 10.34
CA PHE A 318 -2.31 -24.68 10.70
C PHE A 318 -1.27 -23.75 10.09
N PHE A 319 0.01 -24.11 10.18
CA PHE A 319 1.10 -23.36 9.57
C PHE A 319 1.00 -23.37 8.04
N PHE A 320 0.62 -24.50 7.43
CA PHE A 320 0.34 -24.61 6.01
C PHE A 320 -0.77 -23.63 5.57
N MET A 321 -1.94 -23.68 6.24
CA MET A 321 -3.05 -22.77 5.94
C MET A 321 -2.63 -21.30 6.06
N THR A 322 -1.92 -20.93 7.12
CA THR A 322 -1.45 -19.57 7.34
C THR A 322 -0.62 -19.08 6.14
N ASN A 323 0.34 -19.89 5.70
CA ASN A 323 1.19 -19.55 4.56
C ASN A 323 0.42 -19.49 3.23
N ILE A 324 -0.58 -20.34 3.02
CA ILE A 324 -1.47 -20.24 1.84
C ILE A 324 -2.25 -18.93 1.84
N PHE A 325 -2.82 -18.52 2.97
CA PHE A 325 -3.56 -17.25 3.05
C PHE A 325 -2.65 -16.05 2.77
N ILE A 326 -1.42 -16.05 3.28
CA ILE A 326 -0.42 -15.01 3.02
C ILE A 326 -0.03 -15.00 1.53
N LEU A 327 0.24 -16.18 0.95
CA LEU A 327 0.60 -16.31 -0.45
C LEU A 327 -0.49 -15.72 -1.37
N LEU A 328 -1.75 -16.10 -1.15
CA LEU A 328 -2.87 -15.60 -1.94
C LEU A 328 -3.06 -14.09 -1.74
N GLN A 329 -2.92 -13.61 -0.50
CA GLN A 329 -3.03 -12.19 -0.18
C GLN A 329 -1.94 -11.36 -0.88
N VAL A 330 -0.69 -11.80 -0.82
CA VAL A 330 0.42 -11.05 -1.44
C VAL A 330 0.32 -11.03 -2.96
N MET A 331 -0.23 -12.08 -3.57
CA MET A 331 -0.51 -12.08 -5.02
C MET A 331 -1.56 -11.03 -5.38
N ALA A 332 -2.63 -10.90 -4.59
CA ALA A 332 -3.66 -9.89 -4.77
C ALA A 332 -3.09 -8.46 -4.60
N LEU A 333 -2.31 -8.23 -3.54
CA LEU A 333 -1.62 -6.97 -3.29
C LEU A 333 -0.72 -6.57 -4.45
N THR A 334 0.10 -7.50 -4.93
CA THR A 334 1.03 -7.25 -6.04
C THR A 334 0.28 -6.87 -7.31
N ALA A 335 -0.85 -7.53 -7.60
CA ALA A 335 -1.70 -7.18 -8.74
C ALA A 335 -2.27 -5.76 -8.64
N VAL A 336 -2.61 -5.29 -7.43
CA VAL A 336 -3.09 -3.91 -7.20
C VAL A 336 -1.97 -2.90 -7.42
N TYR A 337 -0.78 -3.14 -6.87
CA TYR A 337 0.35 -2.20 -6.98
C TYR A 337 1.05 -2.22 -8.35
N LEU A 338 0.80 -3.24 -9.17
CA LEU A 338 1.16 -3.22 -10.58
C LEU A 338 0.35 -2.21 -11.40
N GLN A 339 -0.89 -1.88 -10.98
CA GLN A 339 -1.78 -1.03 -11.79
C GLN A 339 -1.25 0.40 -11.98
N PRO A 340 -0.66 1.12 -10.97
CA PRO A 340 -0.05 2.41 -11.21
C PRO A 340 1.12 2.38 -12.19
N THR A 341 1.97 1.34 -12.13
CA THR A 341 3.05 1.13 -13.10
C THR A 341 2.50 0.85 -14.50
N ASN A 342 1.46 0.00 -14.59
CA ASN A 342 0.77 -0.30 -15.84
C ASN A 342 0.10 0.95 -16.42
N GLU A 343 -0.47 1.80 -15.57
CA GLU A 343 -1.09 3.06 -15.96
C GLU A 343 -0.07 4.01 -16.60
N ILE A 344 1.13 4.13 -16.01
CA ILE A 344 2.21 4.96 -16.57
C ILE A 344 2.63 4.45 -17.96
N PHE A 345 2.75 3.13 -18.15
CA PHE A 345 3.09 2.55 -19.45
C PHE A 345 1.98 2.78 -20.48
N GLU A 346 0.71 2.57 -20.11
CA GLU A 346 -0.43 2.83 -21.00
C GLU A 346 -0.53 4.31 -21.37
N ALA A 347 -0.34 5.24 -20.42
CA ALA A 347 -0.36 6.67 -20.69
C ALA A 347 0.76 7.10 -21.64
N THR A 348 1.92 6.44 -21.60
CA THR A 348 3.10 6.80 -22.40
C THR A 348 3.07 6.15 -23.80
N PHE A 349 2.69 4.87 -23.89
CA PHE A 349 2.83 4.06 -25.11
C PHE A 349 1.50 3.65 -25.72
N GLY A 350 0.39 3.75 -24.99
CA GLY A 350 -0.96 3.42 -25.48
C GLY A 350 -1.56 4.54 -26.34
N ASP A 351 -2.41 4.16 -27.29
CA ASP A 351 -3.19 5.09 -28.10
C ASP A 351 -4.65 5.11 -27.62
N PRO A 352 -5.13 6.24 -27.00
CA PRO A 352 -6.48 6.34 -26.49
C PRO A 352 -7.55 6.36 -27.59
N LYS A 353 -7.19 6.62 -28.84
CA LYS A 353 -8.10 6.60 -30.00
C LYS A 353 -8.41 5.19 -30.49
N MET A 354 -7.50 4.25 -30.23
CA MET A 354 -7.66 2.85 -30.59
C MET A 354 -8.38 2.06 -29.46
N GLY A 355 -8.95 0.92 -29.79
CA GLY A 355 -9.55 0.02 -28.81
C GLY A 355 -8.51 -0.55 -27.84
N GLN A 356 -8.92 -0.82 -26.60
CA GLN A 356 -8.06 -1.41 -25.56
C GLN A 356 -7.38 -2.72 -25.99
N PHE A 357 -8.03 -3.49 -26.85
CA PHE A 357 -7.54 -4.78 -27.35
C PHE A 357 -6.94 -4.73 -28.75
N SER A 358 -6.71 -3.52 -29.30
CA SER A 358 -5.99 -3.38 -30.58
C SER A 358 -4.54 -3.84 -30.43
N MET A 359 -3.96 -4.43 -31.47
CA MET A 359 -2.53 -4.88 -31.45
C MET A 359 -1.58 -3.74 -31.12
N ARG A 360 -1.91 -2.49 -31.54
CA ARG A 360 -1.15 -1.27 -31.23
C ARG A 360 -1.02 -1.03 -29.73
N ASN A 361 -2.05 -1.37 -28.94
CA ASN A 361 -2.08 -1.21 -27.49
C ASN A 361 -1.65 -2.50 -26.75
N VAL A 362 -2.01 -3.68 -27.27
CA VAL A 362 -1.73 -4.95 -26.60
C VAL A 362 -0.23 -5.27 -26.59
N VAL A 363 0.48 -5.07 -27.71
CA VAL A 363 1.90 -5.44 -27.80
C VAL A 363 2.77 -4.66 -26.80
N PRO A 364 2.77 -3.32 -26.78
CA PRO A 364 3.51 -2.56 -25.76
C PRO A 364 3.11 -2.92 -24.33
N ARG A 365 1.82 -3.10 -24.08
CA ARG A 365 1.27 -3.52 -22.79
C ARG A 365 1.90 -4.81 -22.29
N VAL A 366 1.83 -5.88 -23.07
CA VAL A 366 2.36 -7.20 -22.67
C VAL A 366 3.85 -7.14 -22.46
N VAL A 367 4.59 -6.50 -23.36
CA VAL A 367 6.06 -6.41 -23.28
C VAL A 367 6.50 -5.63 -22.05
N LEU A 368 5.96 -4.41 -21.84
CA LEU A 368 6.41 -3.54 -20.76
C LEU A 368 6.01 -4.08 -19.38
N ARG A 369 4.80 -4.64 -19.25
CA ARG A 369 4.35 -5.27 -18.00
C ARG A 369 5.20 -6.51 -17.67
N SER A 370 5.51 -7.33 -18.66
CA SER A 370 6.34 -8.52 -18.48
C SER A 370 7.76 -8.14 -18.06
N LEU A 371 8.35 -7.14 -18.72
CA LEU A 371 9.69 -6.66 -18.39
C LEU A 371 9.76 -6.07 -16.96
N SER A 372 8.74 -5.32 -16.58
CA SER A 372 8.61 -4.75 -15.21
C SER A 372 8.56 -5.84 -14.14
N VAL A 373 7.76 -6.90 -14.35
CA VAL A 373 7.66 -8.02 -13.41
C VAL A 373 8.94 -8.84 -13.37
N ALA A 374 9.57 -9.08 -14.53
CA ALA A 374 10.85 -9.78 -14.59
C ALA A 374 11.94 -9.03 -13.80
N ALA A 375 12.06 -7.71 -14.01
CA ALA A 375 12.98 -6.88 -13.25
C ALA A 375 12.70 -6.92 -11.74
N ALA A 376 11.44 -6.79 -11.31
CA ALA A 376 11.04 -6.88 -9.92
C ALA A 376 11.37 -8.25 -9.31
N THR A 377 11.16 -9.34 -10.04
CA THR A 377 11.46 -10.70 -9.57
C THR A 377 12.96 -10.93 -9.40
N VAL A 378 13.78 -10.42 -10.33
CA VAL A 378 15.24 -10.50 -10.22
C VAL A 378 15.74 -9.70 -9.01
N LEU A 379 15.25 -8.48 -8.83
CA LEU A 379 15.61 -7.66 -7.66
C LEU A 379 15.18 -8.31 -6.34
N ALA A 380 13.99 -8.92 -6.29
CA ALA A 380 13.51 -9.68 -5.13
C ALA A 380 14.42 -10.87 -4.80
N ALA A 381 14.91 -11.57 -5.80
CA ALA A 381 15.82 -12.71 -5.63
C ALA A 381 17.22 -12.29 -5.19
N MET A 382 17.67 -11.10 -5.62
CA MET A 382 18.99 -10.58 -5.25
C MET A 382 19.05 -10.00 -3.84
N LEU A 383 17.94 -9.45 -3.32
CA LEU A 383 17.89 -8.64 -2.10
C LEU A 383 16.92 -9.23 -1.06
N PRO A 384 17.25 -10.36 -0.39
CA PRO A 384 16.33 -11.04 0.52
C PRO A 384 16.19 -10.39 1.92
N PHE A 385 16.85 -9.27 2.21
CA PHE A 385 16.86 -8.56 3.49
C PHE A 385 15.66 -7.60 3.61
N PHE A 386 14.52 -8.16 3.95
CA PHE A 386 13.23 -7.50 3.91
C PHE A 386 13.06 -6.32 4.91
N PRO A 387 13.45 -6.40 6.22
CA PRO A 387 13.19 -5.34 7.17
C PRO A 387 13.92 -4.03 6.87
N ASP A 388 15.17 -4.11 6.41
CA ASP A 388 15.99 -2.93 6.12
C ASP A 388 15.46 -2.18 4.91
N ILE A 389 15.02 -2.94 3.89
CA ILE A 389 14.33 -2.37 2.74
C ILE A 389 13.03 -1.70 3.19
N MET A 390 12.25 -2.30 4.10
CA MET A 390 11.02 -1.71 4.62
C MET A 390 11.28 -0.44 5.42
N ALA A 391 12.33 -0.39 6.24
CA ALA A 391 12.71 0.82 6.96
C ALA A 391 13.12 1.95 6.00
N LEU A 392 13.89 1.62 4.95
CA LEU A 392 14.31 2.58 3.93
C LEU A 392 13.12 3.14 3.14
N PHE A 393 12.21 2.27 2.67
CA PHE A 393 10.99 2.69 1.98
C PHE A 393 10.07 3.50 2.90
N GLY A 394 10.00 3.15 4.18
CA GLY A 394 9.24 3.92 5.18
C GLY A 394 9.75 5.34 5.30
N ALA A 395 11.05 5.49 5.52
CA ALA A 395 11.66 6.79 5.72
C ALA A 395 11.61 7.67 4.45
N PHE A 396 12.11 7.20 3.32
CA PHE A 396 12.26 8.03 2.12
C PHE A 396 11.04 8.02 1.20
N GLY A 397 10.17 7.00 1.32
CA GLY A 397 9.00 6.83 0.45
C GLY A 397 7.69 7.17 1.15
N CYS A 398 7.33 6.36 2.14
CA CYS A 398 6.00 6.37 2.74
C CYS A 398 5.75 7.62 3.60
N ILE A 399 6.72 8.03 4.42
CA ILE A 399 6.55 9.23 5.27
C ILE A 399 6.34 10.48 4.41
N PRO A 400 7.12 10.78 3.37
CA PRO A 400 6.85 11.93 2.51
C PRO A 400 5.49 11.86 1.81
N LEU A 401 5.13 10.71 1.24
CA LEU A 401 3.94 10.59 0.40
C LEU A 401 2.64 10.59 1.21
N ASP A 402 2.62 9.89 2.35
CA ASP A 402 1.40 9.65 3.11
C ASP A 402 1.25 10.51 4.37
N PHE A 403 2.35 11.10 4.90
CA PHE A 403 2.30 11.94 6.11
C PHE A 403 2.60 13.42 5.83
N ILE A 404 3.39 13.76 4.80
CA ILE A 404 3.75 15.16 4.51
C ILE A 404 2.86 15.75 3.41
N LEU A 405 2.85 15.13 2.23
CA LEU A 405 2.17 15.68 1.05
C LEU A 405 0.68 15.93 1.25
N PRO A 406 -0.12 15.08 1.95
CA PRO A 406 -1.52 15.34 2.20
C PRO A 406 -1.77 16.64 2.96
N MET A 407 -0.94 16.92 3.97
CA MET A 407 -1.00 18.16 4.78
C MET A 407 -0.68 19.38 3.93
N VAL A 408 0.35 19.27 3.11
CA VAL A 408 0.77 20.34 2.17
C VAL A 408 -0.29 20.60 1.13
N PHE A 409 -0.84 19.55 0.50
CA PHE A 409 -1.89 19.69 -0.50
C PHE A 409 -3.13 20.36 0.06
N TYR A 410 -3.58 19.97 1.27
CA TYR A 410 -4.72 20.58 1.92
C TYR A 410 -4.46 22.06 2.24
N ASN A 411 -3.33 22.38 2.87
CA ASN A 411 -3.00 23.76 3.26
C ASN A 411 -2.83 24.68 2.04
N MET A 412 -2.30 24.17 0.93
CA MET A 412 -2.15 24.95 -0.30
C MET A 412 -3.46 25.13 -1.06
N THR A 413 -4.35 24.13 -1.05
CA THR A 413 -5.65 24.18 -1.73
C THR A 413 -6.64 25.08 -0.98
N PHE A 414 -6.83 24.86 0.31
CA PHE A 414 -7.86 25.56 1.10
C PHE A 414 -7.35 26.83 1.78
N LYS A 415 -6.03 27.01 1.90
CA LYS A 415 -5.38 28.17 2.54
C LYS A 415 -6.02 28.54 3.87
N PRO A 416 -6.13 27.58 4.83
CA PRO A 416 -6.75 27.86 6.12
C PRO A 416 -6.05 29.02 6.82
N SER A 417 -6.81 29.78 7.61
CA SER A 417 -6.24 30.89 8.39
C SER A 417 -5.12 30.41 9.30
N LYS A 418 -4.06 31.23 9.46
CA LYS A 418 -2.95 30.98 10.39
C LYS A 418 -3.39 30.86 11.85
N TYR A 419 -4.62 31.28 12.18
CA TYR A 419 -5.23 31.12 13.51
C TYR A 419 -6.07 29.83 13.61
N SER A 420 -6.22 29.06 12.52
CA SER A 420 -6.98 27.81 12.51
C SER A 420 -6.17 26.66 13.12
N ILE A 421 -6.81 25.86 13.94
CA ILE A 421 -6.24 24.61 14.50
C ILE A 421 -5.81 23.68 13.36
N THR A 422 -6.59 23.57 12.28
CA THR A 422 -6.29 22.72 11.12
C THR A 422 -4.95 23.10 10.48
N PHE A 423 -4.66 24.43 10.35
CA PHE A 423 -3.38 24.88 9.81
C PHE A 423 -2.20 24.39 10.66
N TRP A 424 -2.31 24.53 11.98
CA TRP A 424 -1.23 24.15 12.90
C TRP A 424 -1.06 22.65 13.02
N VAL A 425 -2.15 21.89 13.06
CA VAL A 425 -2.09 20.41 13.06
C VAL A 425 -1.41 19.91 11.81
N ASN A 426 -1.79 20.39 10.62
CA ASN A 426 -1.16 19.99 9.36
C ASN A 426 0.31 20.39 9.33
N THR A 427 0.64 21.61 9.76
CA THR A 427 2.03 22.11 9.77
C THR A 427 2.90 21.32 10.76
N LEU A 428 2.36 20.99 11.93
CA LEU A 428 3.04 20.19 12.94
C LEU A 428 3.33 18.76 12.42
N ILE A 429 2.32 18.10 11.86
CA ILE A 429 2.47 16.76 11.31
C ILE A 429 3.50 16.78 10.17
N ALA A 430 3.38 17.71 9.22
CA ALA A 430 4.32 17.80 8.11
C ALA A 430 5.75 18.10 8.59
N GLY A 431 5.92 19.02 9.54
CA GLY A 431 7.24 19.38 10.11
C GLY A 431 7.88 18.22 10.87
N ALA A 432 7.14 17.59 11.79
CA ALA A 432 7.63 16.44 12.55
C ALA A 432 7.96 15.26 11.61
N SER A 433 7.11 14.98 10.64
CA SER A 433 7.36 13.94 9.64
C SER A 433 8.57 14.23 8.77
N SER A 434 8.85 15.51 8.43
CA SER A 434 10.05 15.90 7.68
C SER A 434 11.34 15.62 8.48
N ILE A 435 11.31 15.85 9.79
CA ILE A 435 12.41 15.48 10.68
C ILE A 435 12.60 13.96 10.71
N LEU A 436 11.50 13.20 10.79
CA LEU A 436 11.53 11.74 10.78
C LEU A 436 12.08 11.17 9.47
N VAL A 437 11.82 11.80 8.31
CA VAL A 437 12.42 11.41 7.02
C VAL A 437 13.95 11.47 7.09
N VAL A 438 14.49 12.55 7.63
CA VAL A 438 15.95 12.74 7.70
C VAL A 438 16.58 11.75 8.67
N ILE A 439 16.07 11.68 9.90
CA ILE A 439 16.66 10.83 10.94
C ILE A 439 16.42 9.36 10.63
N GLY A 440 15.20 8.99 10.22
CA GLY A 440 14.88 7.62 9.83
C GLY A 440 15.65 7.17 8.60
N GLY A 441 15.89 8.07 7.64
CA GLY A 441 16.75 7.80 6.49
C GLY A 441 18.20 7.50 6.89
N ILE A 442 18.77 8.31 7.77
CA ILE A 442 20.12 8.07 8.32
C ILE A 442 20.16 6.73 9.07
N ALA A 443 19.14 6.45 9.90
CA ALA A 443 19.04 5.22 10.66
C ALA A 443 18.97 3.98 9.76
N SER A 444 18.14 4.03 8.71
CA SER A 444 17.98 2.91 7.76
C SER A 444 19.25 2.66 6.96
N ILE A 445 19.91 3.71 6.47
CA ILE A 445 21.20 3.59 5.75
C ILE A 445 22.27 3.01 6.69
N ARG A 446 22.35 3.51 7.93
CA ARG A 446 23.28 2.98 8.92
C ARG A 446 23.06 1.48 9.15
N GLN A 447 21.82 1.05 9.31
CA GLN A 447 21.48 -0.36 9.50
C GLN A 447 21.92 -1.22 8.31
N ILE A 448 21.58 -0.80 7.08
CA ILE A 448 22.02 -1.49 5.87
C ILE A 448 23.54 -1.62 5.80
N VAL A 449 24.30 -0.57 6.17
CA VAL A 449 25.76 -0.60 6.16
C VAL A 449 26.31 -1.55 7.22
N LEU A 450 25.70 -1.63 8.42
CA LEU A 450 26.11 -2.55 9.48
C LEU A 450 25.87 -4.01 9.06
N ASP A 451 24.73 -4.28 8.45
CA ASP A 451 24.31 -5.63 8.06
C ASP A 451 24.88 -6.06 6.70
N ALA A 452 25.43 -5.11 5.90
CA ALA A 452 25.97 -5.37 4.56
C ALA A 452 27.06 -6.47 4.54
N LYS A 453 27.78 -6.66 5.66
CA LYS A 453 28.82 -7.70 5.76
C LYS A 453 28.24 -9.11 5.89
N THR A 454 26.98 -9.21 6.29
CA THR A 454 26.26 -10.49 6.50
C THR A 454 25.34 -10.81 5.31
N TYR A 455 25.19 -9.88 4.38
CA TYR A 455 24.32 -10.04 3.22
C TYR A 455 25.05 -10.66 2.03
N ASP A 456 24.61 -11.83 1.64
CA ASP A 456 24.99 -12.45 0.39
C ASP A 456 23.89 -12.27 -0.66
N LEU A 457 24.28 -11.96 -1.91
CA LEU A 457 23.35 -11.94 -3.03
C LEU A 457 22.77 -13.36 -3.21
N PHE A 458 21.47 -13.44 -3.41
CA PHE A 458 20.75 -14.72 -3.51
C PHE A 458 20.83 -15.57 -2.22
N ALA A 459 21.00 -14.94 -1.06
CA ALA A 459 21.05 -15.63 0.23
C ALA A 459 19.81 -16.51 0.44
N ASP A 460 20.02 -17.63 1.11
CA ASP A 460 18.96 -18.58 1.46
C ASP A 460 18.45 -18.29 2.89
N VAL A 461 17.83 -17.13 3.08
CA VAL A 461 17.36 -16.58 4.38
C VAL A 461 15.97 -17.07 4.74
#